data_7307c01b687b97f10c13547ca51c79cc
#
_entry.id   7307c01b687b97f10c13547ca51c79cc
#
_cell.length_a   1.000
_cell.length_b   1.000
_cell.length_c   1.000
_cell.angle_alpha   90.00
_cell.angle_beta   90.00
_cell.angle_gamma   90.00
#
_symmetry.space_group_name_H-M   'P 1'
#
loop_
_entity.id
_entity.type
_entity.pdbx_description
1 polymer ?
#
loop_
_entity_poly.entity_id
_entity_poly.type
_entity_poly.pdbx_seq_one_letter_code
_entity_poly.pdbx_strand_id
1 'polypeptide(L)' 'MPTVGPIEAFVALGSNLGESQRIIEAAFARLEQLSASPIRQSSLWRSAPVDCPPGSPDFLNAVAALAP' A
#
# COMPACT_ATOMS: atom_id res chain seq x y z
N MET A 1 -5.36 -3.98 33.94
CA MET A 1 -5.39 -4.05 32.47
C MET A 1 -4.51 -2.98 31.88
N PRO A 2 -3.54 -3.35 31.08
CA PRO A 2 -2.79 -2.33 30.39
C PRO A 2 -3.69 -1.57 29.43
N THR A 3 -3.54 -0.25 29.42
CA THR A 3 -4.22 0.57 28.42
C THR A 3 -3.51 0.38 27.09
N VAL A 4 -4.27 -0.05 26.10
CA VAL A 4 -3.75 -0.14 24.75
C VAL A 4 -3.95 1.22 24.12
N GLY A 5 -2.85 1.86 23.71
CA GLY A 5 -2.92 3.10 22.96
C GLY A 5 -3.52 2.89 21.58
N PRO A 6 -3.61 3.94 20.76
CA PRO A 6 -4.12 3.82 19.41
C PRO A 6 -3.37 2.74 18.64
N ILE A 7 -4.10 1.84 18.00
CA ILE A 7 -3.51 0.81 17.16
C ILE A 7 -3.34 1.39 15.76
N GLU A 8 -2.14 1.23 15.22
CA GLU A 8 -1.84 1.64 13.86
C GLU A 8 -1.53 0.39 13.04
N ALA A 9 -2.19 0.26 11.91
CA ALA A 9 -1.97 -0.83 10.99
C ALA A 9 -1.20 -0.36 9.76
N PHE A 10 -0.27 -1.17 9.29
CA PHE A 10 0.48 -0.90 8.06
C PHE A 10 0.03 -1.85 6.98
N VAL A 11 -0.28 -1.31 5.81
CA VAL A 11 -0.70 -2.09 4.65
C VAL A 11 0.29 -1.86 3.53
N ALA A 12 0.92 -2.93 3.08
CA ALA A 12 1.82 -2.89 1.93
C ALA A 12 1.02 -3.13 0.65
N LEU A 13 1.28 -2.33 -0.36
CA LEU A 13 0.62 -2.41 -1.66
C LEU A 13 1.66 -2.64 -2.73
N GLY A 14 1.35 -3.50 -3.69
CA GLY A 14 2.22 -3.75 -4.83
C GLY A 14 1.39 -4.10 -6.05
N SER A 15 1.81 -3.62 -7.21
CA SER A 15 1.17 -3.91 -8.47
C SER A 15 2.20 -3.85 -9.60
N ASN A 16 2.15 -4.82 -10.51
CA ASN A 16 2.93 -4.79 -11.74
C ASN A 16 2.04 -4.84 -12.99
N LEU A 17 0.78 -4.53 -12.84
CA LEU A 17 -0.16 -4.39 -13.96
C LEU A 17 0.01 -3.01 -14.60
N GLY A 18 -0.41 -2.85 -15.87
CA GLY A 18 -0.14 -1.67 -16.65
C GLY A 18 -0.53 -0.34 -16.05
N GLU A 19 -1.59 -0.29 -15.25
CA GLU A 19 -2.09 0.94 -14.60
C GLU A 19 -1.74 0.95 -13.11
N SER A 20 -0.53 0.52 -12.75
CA SER A 20 -0.12 0.29 -11.36
C SER A 20 -0.30 1.51 -10.46
N GLN A 21 0.08 2.70 -10.93
CA GLN A 21 -0.07 3.90 -10.12
C GLN A 21 -1.55 4.19 -9.81
N ARG A 22 -2.42 4.05 -10.80
CA ARG A 22 -3.86 4.26 -10.62
C ARG A 22 -4.46 3.23 -9.68
N ILE A 23 -4.01 1.96 -9.80
CA ILE A 23 -4.46 0.87 -8.93
C ILE A 23 -4.09 1.16 -7.47
N ILE A 24 -2.84 1.58 -7.23
CA ILE A 24 -2.37 1.90 -5.88
C ILE A 24 -3.10 3.12 -5.32
N GLU A 25 -3.31 4.16 -6.12
CA GLU A 25 -4.06 5.34 -5.70
C GLU A 25 -5.51 5.00 -5.33
N ALA A 26 -6.15 4.12 -6.10
CA ALA A 26 -7.49 3.64 -5.79
C ALA A 26 -7.51 2.84 -4.49
N ALA A 27 -6.48 2.04 -4.23
CA ALA A 27 -6.34 1.30 -2.98
C ALA A 27 -6.17 2.25 -1.79
N PHE A 28 -5.36 3.30 -1.91
CA PHE A 28 -5.22 4.31 -0.88
C PHE A 28 -6.57 4.97 -0.58
N ALA A 29 -7.36 5.29 -1.60
CA ALA A 29 -8.67 5.90 -1.41
C ALA A 29 -9.62 4.98 -0.63
N ARG A 30 -9.58 3.66 -0.89
CA ARG A 30 -10.37 2.69 -0.13
C ARG A 30 -9.91 2.59 1.33
N LEU A 31 -8.60 2.57 1.56
CA LEU A 31 -8.05 2.52 2.90
C LEU A 31 -8.43 3.78 3.70
N GLU A 32 -8.43 4.95 3.04
CA GLU A 32 -8.87 6.19 3.67
C GLU A 32 -10.31 6.09 4.18
N GLN A 33 -11.19 5.44 3.43
CA GLN A 33 -12.58 5.23 3.84
C GLN A 33 -12.71 4.29 5.03
N LEU A 34 -11.77 3.36 5.19
CA LEU A 34 -11.79 2.37 6.25
C LEU A 34 -11.09 2.83 7.52
N SER A 35 -10.33 3.92 7.45
CA SER A 35 -9.54 4.42 8.56
C SER A 35 -10.34 5.40 9.41
N ALA A 36 -10.18 5.31 10.73
CA ALA A 36 -10.83 6.23 11.67
C ALA A 36 -10.22 7.64 11.65
N SER A 37 -9.01 7.76 11.12
CA SER A 37 -8.31 9.04 10.99
C SER A 37 -7.62 9.07 9.63
N PRO A 38 -7.14 10.24 9.17
CA PRO A 38 -6.44 10.31 7.89
C PRO A 38 -5.27 9.33 7.83
N ILE A 39 -5.14 8.62 6.72
CA ILE A 39 -4.04 7.69 6.54
C ILE A 39 -2.76 8.44 6.22
N ARG A 40 -1.62 7.80 6.49
CA ARG A 40 -0.31 8.25 6.04
C ARG A 40 0.12 7.37 4.88
N GLN A 41 0.57 7.97 3.81
CA GLN A 41 0.99 7.26 2.60
C GLN A 41 2.49 7.43 2.41
N SER A 42 3.16 6.34 2.04
CA SER A 42 4.54 6.43 1.59
C SER A 42 4.61 7.00 0.18
N SER A 43 5.82 7.38 -0.25
CA SER A 43 6.07 7.56 -1.66
C SER A 43 5.98 6.22 -2.38
N LEU A 44 5.82 6.26 -3.69
CA LEU A 44 5.84 5.07 -4.52
C LEU A 44 7.27 4.70 -4.87
N TRP A 45 7.57 3.41 -4.95
CA TRP A 45 8.89 2.95 -5.41
C TRP A 45 8.74 1.71 -6.27
N ARG A 46 9.74 1.48 -7.12
CA ARG A 46 9.77 0.33 -8.03
C ARG A 46 10.66 -0.76 -7.45
N SER A 47 10.28 -2.01 -7.70
CA SER A 47 11.11 -3.17 -7.41
C SER A 47 11.07 -4.14 -8.56
N ALA A 48 12.17 -4.86 -8.78
CA ALA A 48 12.24 -5.88 -9.81
C ALA A 48 11.41 -7.10 -9.42
N PRO A 49 10.75 -7.75 -10.40
CA PRO A 49 10.01 -8.99 -10.13
C PRO A 49 11.00 -10.11 -9.76
N VAL A 50 10.60 -10.94 -8.80
CA VAL A 50 11.38 -12.09 -8.33
C VAL A 50 10.61 -13.35 -8.71
N ASP A 51 11.33 -14.33 -9.29
CA ASP A 51 10.76 -15.62 -9.72
C ASP A 51 9.58 -15.46 -10.69
N CYS A 52 9.63 -14.43 -11.52
CA CYS A 52 8.66 -14.18 -12.56
C CYS A 52 9.23 -14.52 -13.94
N PRO A 53 8.38 -14.76 -14.95
CA PRO A 53 8.87 -15.00 -16.30
C PRO A 53 9.74 -13.84 -16.82
N PRO A 54 10.72 -14.11 -17.69
CA PRO A 54 11.51 -13.05 -18.31
C PRO A 54 10.61 -12.00 -18.98
N GLY A 55 10.96 -10.73 -18.84
CA GLY A 55 10.18 -9.63 -19.41
C GLY A 55 9.01 -9.18 -18.55
N SER A 56 8.83 -9.74 -17.36
CA SER A 56 7.80 -9.28 -16.43
C SER A 56 8.07 -7.83 -16.01
N PRO A 57 7.04 -6.97 -15.96
CA PRO A 57 7.24 -5.58 -15.55
C PRO A 57 7.62 -5.45 -14.08
N ASP A 58 8.30 -4.37 -13.74
CA ASP A 58 8.62 -4.04 -12.35
C ASP A 58 7.35 -3.82 -11.55
N PHE A 59 7.43 -4.11 -10.25
CA PHE A 59 6.37 -3.75 -9.32
C PHE A 59 6.47 -2.29 -8.93
N LEU A 60 5.33 -1.65 -8.81
CA LEU A 60 5.20 -0.37 -8.15
C LEU A 60 4.66 -0.64 -6.74
N ASN A 61 5.31 -0.07 -5.74
CA ASN A 61 5.05 -0.40 -4.34
C ASN A 61 4.74 0.84 -3.53
N ALA A 62 3.97 0.66 -2.46
CA ALA A 62 3.69 1.70 -1.50
C ALA A 62 3.30 1.07 -0.15
N VAL A 63 3.29 1.89 0.90
CA VAL A 63 2.80 1.49 2.22
C VAL A 63 1.86 2.57 2.72
N ALA A 64 0.77 2.15 3.35
CA ALA A 64 -0.14 3.05 4.05
C ALA A 64 -0.16 2.69 5.52
N ALA A 65 -0.22 3.71 6.37
CA ALA A 65 -0.46 3.55 7.81
C ALA A 65 -1.85 4.10 8.11
N LEU A 66 -2.65 3.31 8.78
CA LEU A 66 -4.04 3.68 9.08
C LEU A 66 -4.42 3.28 10.50
N ALA A 67 -5.43 3.97 11.03
CA ALA A 67 -6.04 3.63 12.32
C ALA A 67 -7.40 2.98 12.01
N PRO A 68 -7.49 1.66 12.15
CA PRO A 68 -8.73 0.96 11.85
C PRO A 68 -9.88 1.35 12.80
#